data_f3989097fc626a20e5b3e5927fad1654
#
_entry.id   f3989097fc626a20e5b3e5927fad1654
#
_cell.length_a   1.000
_cell.length_b   1.000
_cell.length_c   1.000
_cell.angle_alpha   90.00
_cell.angle_beta   90.00
_cell.angle_gamma   90.00
#
_symmetry.space_group_name_H-M   'P 1'
#
loop_
_entity.id
_entity.type
_entity.pdbx_description
1 polymer ?
#
loop_
_entity_poly.entity_id
_entity_poly.type
_entity_poly.pdbx_seq_one_letter_code
_entity_poly.pdbx_strand_id
1 'polypeptide(L)'
;MHSARRAEYLRAIGIDLWVPRQSGVGPGRAAPAEPSVPASSEGAAEPLEAQWQALRGEVLQCTRCPLHQGRTQGVFGVGHRRAEWMVIGEAPGAEEDRRGEPFVGRAGQLLDAMLRSIGLSRTTNVYIANILKSRPPGNRDPRPEEVAACLPYLKLQIELVGPKLLLAVGRVAAQNLLATDAPLARLRGRVHHFGERGVPLVVTYHPAYLLRSPADKRKAWEDLKFARSVMTSIHGDRS
;
A
#
# COMPACT_ATOMS: atom_id res chain seq x y z
N MET A 1 -26.25 -30.55 9.84
CA MET A 1 -26.03 -31.30 11.10
C MET A 1 -24.91 -30.72 11.99
N HIS A 2 -24.33 -29.52 11.73
CA HIS A 2 -23.17 -28.98 12.49
C HIS A 2 -23.51 -27.92 13.57
N SER A 3 -24.71 -27.33 13.56
CA SER A 3 -25.00 -26.21 14.49
C SER A 3 -25.40 -26.67 15.90
N ALA A 4 -26.11 -27.81 16.03
CA ALA A 4 -26.54 -28.33 17.32
C ALA A 4 -25.38 -28.83 18.21
N ARG A 5 -24.41 -29.54 17.63
CA ARG A 5 -23.18 -29.97 18.33
C ARG A 5 -22.33 -28.81 18.83
N ARG A 6 -22.26 -27.74 18.05
CA ARG A 6 -21.52 -26.53 18.44
C ARG A 6 -22.15 -25.83 19.64
N ALA A 7 -23.48 -25.80 19.70
CA ALA A 7 -24.23 -25.22 20.83
C ALA A 7 -24.04 -26.04 22.13
N GLU A 8 -23.95 -27.35 22.01
CA GLU A 8 -23.73 -28.26 23.13
C GLU A 8 -22.31 -28.12 23.72
N TYR A 9 -21.29 -28.03 22.88
CA TYR A 9 -19.91 -27.75 23.31
C TYR A 9 -19.76 -26.41 24.03
N LEU A 10 -20.38 -25.35 23.51
CA LEU A 10 -20.30 -24.02 24.13
C LEU A 10 -20.96 -23.96 25.49
N ARG A 11 -22.10 -24.68 25.70
CA ARG A 11 -22.71 -24.82 27.01
C ARG A 11 -21.86 -25.62 27.99
N ALA A 12 -21.19 -26.68 27.52
CA ALA A 12 -20.34 -27.51 28.37
C ALA A 12 -19.12 -26.77 28.93
N ILE A 13 -18.67 -25.68 28.28
CA ILE A 13 -17.55 -24.81 28.71
C ILE A 13 -18.04 -23.49 29.34
N GLY A 14 -19.36 -23.40 29.71
CA GLY A 14 -19.91 -22.26 30.44
C GLY A 14 -20.17 -21.00 29.62
N ILE A 15 -20.27 -21.11 28.28
CA ILE A 15 -20.57 -19.98 27.39
C ILE A 15 -22.08 -19.98 27.08
N ASP A 16 -22.79 -18.93 27.52
CA ASP A 16 -24.21 -18.73 27.22
C ASP A 16 -24.40 -18.28 25.77
N LEU A 17 -25.25 -19.03 25.05
CA LEU A 17 -25.62 -18.71 23.68
C LEU A 17 -26.89 -17.87 23.65
N TRP A 18 -26.78 -16.62 23.22
CA TRP A 18 -27.92 -15.78 22.93
C TRP A 18 -28.49 -16.16 21.56
N VAL A 19 -29.73 -16.72 21.58
CA VAL A 19 -30.52 -16.99 20.36
C VAL A 19 -31.66 -15.99 20.27
N PRO A 20 -31.94 -15.43 19.09
CA PRO A 20 -33.12 -14.56 18.94
C PRO A 20 -34.39 -15.31 19.28
N ARG A 21 -35.27 -14.68 20.11
CA ARG A 21 -36.60 -15.22 20.39
C ARG A 21 -37.42 -15.17 19.10
N GLN A 22 -37.86 -16.30 18.59
CA GLN A 22 -38.85 -16.33 17.53
C GLN A 22 -40.17 -15.78 18.10
N SER A 23 -40.56 -14.58 17.62
CA SER A 23 -41.87 -14.00 17.95
C SER A 23 -42.95 -14.80 17.22
N GLY A 24 -43.85 -15.39 17.99
CA GLY A 24 -45.01 -16.07 17.43
C GLY A 24 -45.88 -15.10 16.64
N VAL A 25 -46.31 -15.56 15.47
CA VAL A 25 -47.19 -14.82 14.55
C VAL A 25 -48.59 -14.72 15.18
N GLY A 26 -48.98 -13.50 15.62
CA GLY A 26 -50.36 -13.12 15.91
C GLY A 26 -50.88 -12.26 14.75
N PRO A 27 -52.16 -12.33 14.36
CA PRO A 27 -52.67 -11.66 13.17
C PRO A 27 -52.95 -10.17 13.41
N GLY A 28 -52.42 -9.31 12.54
CA GLY A 28 -53.06 -8.09 12.15
C GLY A 28 -52.80 -6.81 12.93
N ARG A 29 -51.75 -6.07 12.54
CA ARG A 29 -51.84 -4.59 12.54
C ARG A 29 -50.81 -4.08 11.50
N ALA A 30 -51.29 -3.35 10.49
CA ALA A 30 -50.45 -2.68 9.50
C ALA A 30 -49.53 -1.71 10.23
N ALA A 31 -48.20 -1.94 10.13
CA ALA A 31 -47.18 -1.02 10.57
C ALA A 31 -46.92 0.06 9.49
N PRO A 32 -46.61 1.31 9.87
CA PRO A 32 -46.24 2.35 8.93
C PRO A 32 -44.93 1.91 8.21
N ALA A 33 -44.84 2.21 6.91
CA ALA A 33 -43.67 1.95 6.08
C ALA A 33 -42.44 2.61 6.72
N GLU A 34 -41.48 1.82 7.13
CA GLU A 34 -40.13 2.30 7.46
C GLU A 34 -39.49 2.85 6.19
N PRO A 35 -38.79 4.00 6.28
CA PRO A 35 -38.06 4.51 5.11
C PRO A 35 -36.98 3.49 4.76
N SER A 36 -37.09 2.93 3.56
CA SER A 36 -36.04 2.11 2.96
C SER A 36 -34.75 2.90 2.92
N VAL A 37 -33.79 2.51 3.76
CA VAL A 37 -32.42 3.00 3.67
C VAL A 37 -31.89 2.54 2.31
N PRO A 38 -31.51 3.46 1.40
CA PRO A 38 -30.96 3.05 0.11
C PRO A 38 -29.65 2.31 0.38
N ALA A 39 -29.54 1.09 -0.11
CA ALA A 39 -28.28 0.35 -0.19
C ALA A 39 -27.35 1.09 -1.18
N SER A 40 -26.59 2.03 -0.65
CA SER A 40 -25.70 2.88 -1.43
C SER A 40 -24.25 2.70 -1.00
N SER A 41 -23.66 1.54 -1.34
CA SER A 41 -22.21 1.37 -1.34
C SER A 41 -21.67 0.70 -2.61
N GLU A 42 -22.50 0.18 -3.49
CA GLU A 42 -22.06 -0.44 -4.74
C GLU A 42 -21.79 0.57 -5.87
N GLY A 43 -22.47 1.73 -5.90
CA GLY A 43 -22.29 2.75 -6.92
C GLY A 43 -20.96 3.53 -6.89
N ALA A 44 -20.21 3.48 -5.76
CA ALA A 44 -18.91 4.16 -5.65
C ALA A 44 -17.72 3.24 -5.99
N ALA A 45 -17.92 1.92 -6.07
CA ALA A 45 -16.86 0.96 -6.35
C ALA A 45 -16.55 0.85 -7.86
N GLU A 46 -17.53 0.94 -8.71
CA GLU A 46 -17.36 0.86 -10.17
C GLU A 46 -16.54 2.02 -10.75
N PRO A 47 -16.79 3.30 -10.40
CA PRO A 47 -15.97 4.40 -10.89
C PRO A 47 -14.50 4.28 -10.45
N LEU A 48 -14.24 3.81 -9.22
CA LEU A 48 -12.89 3.63 -8.72
C LEU A 48 -12.16 2.48 -9.44
N GLU A 49 -12.82 1.36 -9.66
CA GLU A 49 -12.25 0.23 -10.40
C GLU A 49 -11.94 0.62 -11.86
N ALA A 50 -12.83 1.36 -12.53
CA ALA A 50 -12.59 1.86 -13.86
C ALA A 50 -11.37 2.79 -13.92
N GLN A 51 -11.17 3.67 -12.92
CA GLN A 51 -10.00 4.53 -12.81
C GLN A 51 -8.71 3.71 -12.63
N TRP A 52 -8.74 2.66 -11.79
CA TRP A 52 -7.62 1.75 -11.63
C TRP A 52 -7.24 1.04 -12.93
N GLN A 53 -8.21 0.53 -13.68
CA GLN A 53 -7.96 -0.16 -14.94
C GLN A 53 -7.44 0.80 -16.02
N ALA A 54 -8.01 1.99 -16.11
CA ALA A 54 -7.54 3.04 -17.03
C ALA A 54 -6.08 3.41 -16.73
N LEU A 55 -5.77 3.75 -15.48
CA LEU A 55 -4.40 4.11 -15.06
C LEU A 55 -3.41 2.96 -15.28
N ARG A 56 -3.83 1.72 -15.03
CA ARG A 56 -3.00 0.54 -15.29
C ARG A 56 -2.71 0.41 -16.80
N GLY A 57 -3.73 0.54 -17.64
CA GLY A 57 -3.60 0.51 -19.10
C GLY A 57 -2.61 1.56 -19.60
N GLU A 58 -2.75 2.80 -19.12
CA GLU A 58 -1.83 3.90 -19.48
C GLU A 58 -0.38 3.58 -19.09
N VAL A 59 -0.12 3.05 -17.90
CA VAL A 59 1.23 2.70 -17.46
C VAL A 59 1.83 1.58 -18.30
N LEU A 60 1.06 0.54 -18.59
CA LEU A 60 1.53 -0.60 -19.38
C LEU A 60 1.89 -0.20 -20.81
N GLN A 61 1.14 0.74 -21.40
CA GLN A 61 1.35 1.21 -22.77
C GLN A 61 2.15 2.53 -22.85
N CYS A 62 2.64 3.04 -21.71
CA CYS A 62 3.30 4.36 -21.65
C CYS A 62 4.56 4.45 -22.52
N THR A 63 4.63 5.52 -23.31
CA THR A 63 5.78 5.86 -24.16
C THR A 63 6.37 7.27 -23.87
N ARG A 64 6.02 7.86 -22.71
CA ARG A 64 6.37 9.27 -22.36
C ARG A 64 7.86 9.53 -22.15
N CYS A 65 8.69 8.50 -22.00
CA CYS A 65 10.14 8.64 -21.85
C CYS A 65 10.86 7.48 -22.54
N PRO A 66 12.15 7.59 -22.86
CA PRO A 66 12.90 6.57 -23.61
C PRO A 66 12.95 5.18 -22.97
N LEU A 67 12.63 5.05 -21.67
CA LEU A 67 12.67 3.76 -20.95
C LEU A 67 11.68 2.73 -21.51
N HIS A 68 10.65 3.17 -22.24
CA HIS A 68 9.70 2.24 -22.86
C HIS A 68 10.36 1.35 -23.92
N GLN A 69 11.45 1.81 -24.56
CA GLN A 69 12.11 1.06 -25.63
C GLN A 69 12.93 -0.14 -25.13
N GLY A 70 13.41 -0.06 -23.88
CA GLY A 70 14.30 -1.09 -23.31
C GLY A 70 13.66 -1.95 -22.22
N ARG A 71 12.40 -1.71 -21.86
CA ARG A 71 11.67 -2.52 -20.86
C ARG A 71 11.00 -3.73 -21.49
N THR A 72 10.85 -4.80 -20.74
CA THR A 72 9.99 -5.93 -21.12
C THR A 72 8.53 -5.56 -20.97
N GLN A 73 8.18 -4.90 -19.85
CA GLN A 73 6.83 -4.43 -19.57
C GLN A 73 6.81 -3.30 -18.54
N GLY A 74 5.68 -2.60 -18.43
CA GLY A 74 5.45 -1.63 -17.36
C GLY A 74 5.20 -2.32 -16.02
N VAL A 75 5.82 -1.81 -14.94
CA VAL A 75 5.62 -2.30 -13.57
C VAL A 75 4.70 -1.33 -12.84
N PHE A 76 3.42 -1.67 -12.79
CA PHE A 76 2.40 -0.77 -12.27
C PHE A 76 2.48 -0.58 -10.75
N GLY A 77 2.43 -1.66 -10.02
CA GLY A 77 2.36 -1.74 -8.57
C GLY A 77 1.60 -2.98 -8.15
N VAL A 78 1.66 -3.33 -6.86
CA VAL A 78 1.00 -4.52 -6.31
C VAL A 78 0.59 -4.29 -4.86
N GLY A 79 -0.49 -4.93 -4.43
CA GLY A 79 -0.94 -4.90 -3.04
C GLY A 79 -2.41 -4.54 -2.89
N HIS A 80 -2.80 -4.23 -1.67
CA HIS A 80 -4.18 -3.92 -1.33
C HIS A 80 -4.52 -2.49 -1.77
N ARG A 81 -5.55 -2.32 -2.61
CA ARG A 81 -5.90 -1.02 -3.22
C ARG A 81 -6.49 0.01 -2.24
N ARG A 82 -6.84 -0.39 -1.04
CA ARG A 82 -7.26 0.47 0.07
C ARG A 82 -6.31 0.32 1.25
N ALA A 83 -5.00 0.17 0.97
CA ALA A 83 -4.00 -0.01 1.98
C ALA A 83 -3.78 1.28 2.76
N GLU A 84 -3.64 1.19 4.07
CA GLU A 84 -3.25 2.33 4.90
C GLU A 84 -1.76 2.66 4.76
N TRP A 85 -0.96 1.69 4.32
CA TRP A 85 0.48 1.84 4.08
C TRP A 85 0.79 1.75 2.59
N MET A 86 1.57 2.69 2.09
CA MET A 86 2.09 2.60 0.74
C MET A 86 3.61 2.69 0.75
N VAL A 87 4.26 1.66 0.22
CA VAL A 87 5.72 1.60 0.07
C VAL A 87 6.10 2.07 -1.31
N ILE A 88 7.04 3.01 -1.37
CA ILE A 88 7.48 3.61 -2.63
C ILE A 88 9.00 3.42 -2.78
N GLY A 89 9.39 2.67 -3.80
CA GLY A 89 10.78 2.48 -4.21
C GLY A 89 11.18 3.37 -5.38
N GLU A 90 12.35 3.09 -5.92
CA GLU A 90 12.98 3.85 -7.00
C GLU A 90 12.45 3.45 -8.38
N ALA A 91 12.79 2.27 -8.84
CA ALA A 91 12.54 1.77 -10.18
C ALA A 91 12.49 0.23 -10.22
N PRO A 92 11.89 -0.37 -11.25
CA PRO A 92 11.98 -1.81 -11.46
C PRO A 92 13.42 -2.25 -11.75
N GLY A 93 13.83 -3.38 -11.17
CA GLY A 93 15.01 -4.13 -11.56
C GLY A 93 14.71 -5.15 -12.66
N ALA A 94 15.66 -6.04 -12.97
CA ALA A 94 15.53 -7.02 -14.03
C ALA A 94 14.41 -8.05 -13.79
N GLU A 95 14.26 -8.53 -12.54
CA GLU A 95 13.21 -9.48 -12.19
C GLU A 95 11.83 -8.83 -12.20
N GLU A 96 11.74 -7.59 -11.74
CA GLU A 96 10.51 -6.80 -11.75
C GLU A 96 10.05 -6.51 -13.18
N ASP A 97 10.96 -6.12 -14.07
CA ASP A 97 10.70 -5.88 -15.49
C ASP A 97 10.20 -7.15 -16.19
N ARG A 98 10.77 -8.30 -15.86
CA ARG A 98 10.36 -9.60 -16.40
C ARG A 98 9.00 -10.05 -15.88
N ARG A 99 8.67 -9.82 -14.58
CA ARG A 99 7.44 -10.30 -13.94
C ARG A 99 6.29 -9.30 -13.96
N GLY A 100 6.57 -8.01 -14.18
CA GLY A 100 5.57 -6.94 -14.14
C GLY A 100 5.14 -6.53 -12.74
N GLU A 101 5.84 -6.98 -11.68
CA GLU A 101 5.52 -6.67 -10.29
C GLU A 101 6.73 -6.04 -9.57
N PRO A 102 6.53 -5.03 -8.69
CA PRO A 102 7.61 -4.41 -7.94
C PRO A 102 8.12 -5.32 -6.82
N PHE A 103 9.41 -5.25 -6.56
CA PHE A 103 10.07 -5.94 -5.44
C PHE A 103 9.85 -7.46 -5.42
N VAL A 104 10.13 -8.13 -6.53
CA VAL A 104 10.04 -9.61 -6.66
C VAL A 104 11.38 -10.31 -6.59
N GLY A 105 12.51 -9.59 -6.74
CA GLY A 105 13.85 -10.11 -6.61
C GLY A 105 14.33 -10.22 -5.15
N ARG A 106 15.64 -10.43 -4.96
CA ARG A 106 16.27 -10.55 -3.61
C ARG A 106 16.00 -9.34 -2.71
N ALA A 107 16.00 -8.13 -3.27
CA ALA A 107 15.63 -6.90 -2.54
C ALA A 107 14.18 -6.94 -2.08
N GLY A 108 13.28 -7.49 -2.89
CA GLY A 108 11.87 -7.66 -2.55
C GLY A 108 11.65 -8.66 -1.42
N GLN A 109 12.38 -9.79 -1.42
CA GLN A 109 12.33 -10.75 -0.31
C GLN A 109 12.75 -10.11 1.02
N LEU A 110 13.77 -9.25 1.00
CA LEU A 110 14.16 -8.49 2.19
C LEU A 110 13.10 -7.48 2.58
N LEU A 111 12.48 -6.77 1.61
CA LEU A 111 11.36 -5.85 1.89
C LEU A 111 10.22 -6.59 2.57
N ASP A 112 9.84 -7.78 2.09
CA ASP A 112 8.79 -8.58 2.71
C ASP A 112 9.12 -8.99 4.14
N ALA A 113 10.39 -9.33 4.42
CA ALA A 113 10.84 -9.62 5.77
C ALA A 113 10.79 -8.38 6.67
N MET A 114 11.18 -7.21 6.14
CA MET A 114 11.11 -5.92 6.84
C MET A 114 9.65 -5.56 7.18
N LEU A 115 8.73 -5.71 6.23
CA LEU A 115 7.31 -5.43 6.45
C LEU A 115 6.70 -6.39 7.49
N ARG A 116 6.97 -7.69 7.38
CA ARG A 116 6.50 -8.68 8.36
C ARG A 116 6.96 -8.39 9.78
N SER A 117 8.17 -7.86 9.94
CA SER A 117 8.71 -7.52 11.27
C SER A 117 7.92 -6.45 12.02
N ILE A 118 7.10 -5.65 11.30
CA ILE A 118 6.20 -4.65 11.87
C ILE A 118 4.72 -4.99 11.67
N GLY A 119 4.40 -6.25 11.33
CA GLY A 119 3.01 -6.74 11.17
C GLY A 119 2.36 -6.39 9.85
N LEU A 120 3.14 -6.06 8.82
CA LEU A 120 2.65 -5.69 7.50
C LEU A 120 2.90 -6.80 6.47
N SER A 121 2.04 -6.84 5.43
CA SER A 121 2.15 -7.79 4.32
C SER A 121 1.69 -7.15 3.01
N ARG A 122 2.42 -7.40 1.91
CA ARG A 122 2.04 -6.95 0.57
C ARG A 122 0.69 -7.52 0.10
N THR A 123 0.23 -8.62 0.69
CA THR A 123 -1.02 -9.27 0.28
C THR A 123 -2.24 -8.74 1.02
N THR A 124 -2.09 -8.07 2.17
CA THR A 124 -3.22 -7.71 3.03
C THR A 124 -3.38 -6.22 3.31
N ASN A 125 -2.30 -5.51 3.64
CA ASN A 125 -2.41 -4.16 4.20
C ASN A 125 -1.39 -3.15 3.69
N VAL A 126 -0.65 -3.50 2.63
CA VAL A 126 0.33 -2.63 1.97
C VAL A 126 0.04 -2.53 0.48
N TYR A 127 0.26 -1.37 -0.11
CA TYR A 127 0.42 -1.19 -1.56
C TYR A 127 1.87 -0.81 -1.86
N ILE A 128 2.47 -1.44 -2.87
CA ILE A 128 3.88 -1.25 -3.23
C ILE A 128 3.98 -0.73 -4.65
N ALA A 129 4.69 0.37 -4.84
CA ALA A 129 4.98 0.96 -6.15
C ALA A 129 6.39 1.53 -6.21
N ASN A 130 6.78 2.02 -7.38
CA ASN A 130 8.04 2.74 -7.60
C ASN A 130 7.78 4.12 -8.19
N ILE A 131 8.76 5.03 -8.06
CA ILE A 131 8.79 6.31 -8.78
C ILE A 131 8.69 6.05 -10.29
N LEU A 132 9.58 5.21 -10.83
CA LEU A 132 9.53 4.81 -12.24
C LEU A 132 8.70 3.54 -12.44
N LYS A 133 7.99 3.48 -13.56
CA LYS A 133 7.22 2.31 -13.98
C LYS A 133 7.95 1.45 -15.02
N SER A 134 9.11 1.88 -15.46
CA SER A 134 9.97 1.22 -16.44
C SER A 134 11.38 1.08 -15.90
N ARG A 135 12.05 -0.02 -16.24
CA ARG A 135 13.41 -0.31 -15.80
C ARG A 135 14.42 0.58 -16.54
N PRO A 136 15.30 1.32 -15.84
CA PRO A 136 16.43 1.99 -16.46
C PRO A 136 17.51 1.00 -16.96
N PRO A 137 18.17 1.26 -18.09
CA PRO A 137 19.26 0.43 -18.58
C PRO A 137 20.36 0.22 -17.53
N GLY A 138 20.77 -1.04 -17.34
CA GLY A 138 21.80 -1.39 -16.34
C GLY A 138 21.39 -1.10 -14.88
N ASN A 139 20.11 -0.86 -14.60
CA ASN A 139 19.59 -0.43 -13.28
C ASN A 139 20.30 0.84 -12.76
N ARG A 140 20.64 1.78 -13.65
CA ARG A 140 21.17 3.09 -13.24
C ARG A 140 20.11 3.92 -12.52
N ASP A 141 20.55 4.94 -11.80
CA ASP A 141 19.64 5.92 -11.21
C ASP A 141 18.73 6.56 -12.29
N PRO A 142 17.48 6.88 -11.96
CA PRO A 142 16.57 7.62 -12.83
C PRO A 142 17.13 8.98 -13.23
N ARG A 143 16.86 9.38 -14.47
CA ARG A 143 17.12 10.75 -14.91
C ARG A 143 15.94 11.66 -14.53
N PRO A 144 16.18 12.97 -14.32
CA PRO A 144 15.12 13.91 -13.95
C PRO A 144 13.92 13.91 -14.92
N GLU A 145 14.17 13.84 -16.23
CA GLU A 145 13.13 13.79 -17.25
C GLU A 145 12.30 12.48 -17.21
N GLU A 146 12.93 11.37 -16.83
CA GLU A 146 12.24 10.09 -16.66
C GLU A 146 11.32 10.11 -15.43
N VAL A 147 11.80 10.72 -14.34
CA VAL A 147 11.00 10.95 -13.14
C VAL A 147 9.83 11.89 -13.44
N ALA A 148 10.07 13.01 -14.10
CA ALA A 148 9.02 13.98 -14.45
C ALA A 148 7.92 13.34 -15.31
N ALA A 149 8.28 12.46 -16.24
CA ALA A 149 7.32 11.72 -17.07
C ALA A 149 6.52 10.67 -16.28
N CYS A 150 7.12 10.07 -15.25
CA CYS A 150 6.53 8.92 -14.52
C CYS A 150 5.80 9.30 -13.22
N LEU A 151 6.25 10.36 -12.55
CA LEU A 151 5.71 10.80 -11.25
C LEU A 151 4.18 11.07 -11.25
N PRO A 152 3.57 11.62 -12.34
CA PRO A 152 2.11 11.77 -12.38
C PRO A 152 1.34 10.48 -12.16
N TYR A 153 1.79 9.36 -12.71
CA TYR A 153 1.16 8.05 -12.47
C TYR A 153 1.22 7.63 -10.99
N LEU A 154 2.36 7.87 -10.33
CA LEU A 154 2.50 7.56 -8.91
C LEU A 154 1.59 8.45 -8.05
N LYS A 155 1.47 9.75 -8.38
CA LYS A 155 0.57 10.67 -7.66
C LYS A 155 -0.88 10.18 -7.75
N LEU A 156 -1.35 9.80 -8.94
CA LEU A 156 -2.68 9.22 -9.12
C LEU A 156 -2.85 7.91 -8.33
N GLN A 157 -1.83 7.05 -8.28
CA GLN A 157 -1.88 5.85 -7.45
C GLN A 157 -2.00 6.18 -5.96
N ILE A 158 -1.27 7.18 -5.46
CA ILE A 158 -1.38 7.63 -4.07
C ILE A 158 -2.79 8.17 -3.77
N GLU A 159 -3.38 8.92 -4.70
CA GLU A 159 -4.75 9.43 -4.57
C GLU A 159 -5.78 8.29 -4.53
N LEU A 160 -5.66 7.30 -5.43
CA LEU A 160 -6.56 6.16 -5.52
C LEU A 160 -6.45 5.20 -4.32
N VAL A 161 -5.23 4.98 -3.80
CA VAL A 161 -5.01 4.17 -2.58
C VAL A 161 -5.50 4.90 -1.35
N GLY A 162 -5.27 6.22 -1.26
CA GLY A 162 -5.59 7.04 -0.10
C GLY A 162 -4.83 6.60 1.17
N PRO A 163 -3.51 6.34 1.12
CA PRO A 163 -2.80 5.81 2.27
C PRO A 163 -2.74 6.80 3.42
N LYS A 164 -2.67 6.29 4.65
CA LYS A 164 -2.45 7.09 5.86
C LYS A 164 -0.96 7.39 6.08
N LEU A 165 -0.07 6.55 5.52
CA LEU A 165 1.38 6.71 5.63
C LEU A 165 2.09 6.20 4.38
N LEU A 166 3.05 7.01 3.89
CA LEU A 166 4.00 6.63 2.86
C LEU A 166 5.32 6.20 3.49
N LEU A 167 5.85 5.06 3.06
CA LEU A 167 7.19 4.59 3.39
C LEU A 167 8.08 4.68 2.15
N ALA A 168 8.92 5.72 2.08
CA ALA A 168 9.90 5.87 1.00
C ALA A 168 11.14 5.00 1.30
N VAL A 169 11.43 4.04 0.41
CA VAL A 169 12.56 3.15 0.57
C VAL A 169 13.70 3.54 -0.36
N GLY A 170 14.75 4.13 0.24
CA GLY A 170 15.96 4.59 -0.46
C GLY A 170 15.99 6.07 -0.80
N ARG A 171 17.19 6.52 -1.18
CA ARG A 171 17.49 7.92 -1.47
C ARG A 171 16.64 8.48 -2.61
N VAL A 172 16.60 7.78 -3.73
CA VAL A 172 15.91 8.26 -4.93
C VAL A 172 14.42 8.46 -4.71
N ALA A 173 13.76 7.47 -4.05
CA ALA A 173 12.34 7.60 -3.71
C ALA A 173 12.09 8.80 -2.78
N ALA A 174 12.90 8.93 -1.71
CA ALA A 174 12.75 10.00 -0.75
C ALA A 174 12.97 11.39 -1.37
N GLN A 175 14.04 11.56 -2.14
CA GLN A 175 14.38 12.85 -2.76
C GLN A 175 13.32 13.29 -3.77
N ASN A 176 12.79 12.38 -4.58
CA ASN A 176 11.78 12.73 -5.59
C ASN A 176 10.40 13.00 -4.96
N LEU A 177 10.02 12.28 -3.90
CA LEU A 177 8.76 12.56 -3.20
C LEU A 177 8.80 13.86 -2.42
N LEU A 178 9.95 14.23 -1.86
CA LEU A 178 10.14 15.43 -1.05
C LEU A 178 10.66 16.64 -1.83
N ALA A 179 10.89 16.48 -3.14
CA ALA A 179 11.47 17.51 -3.99
C ALA A 179 12.76 18.14 -3.38
N THR A 180 13.70 17.29 -2.94
CA THR A 180 14.94 17.70 -2.25
C THR A 180 16.13 16.87 -2.73
N ASP A 181 17.32 17.42 -2.61
CA ASP A 181 18.61 16.76 -2.85
C ASP A 181 19.31 16.31 -1.55
N ALA A 182 18.64 16.51 -0.40
CA ALA A 182 19.20 16.17 0.90
C ALA A 182 19.62 14.70 0.98
N PRO A 183 20.75 14.39 1.64
CA PRO A 183 21.21 13.02 1.80
C PRO A 183 20.24 12.21 2.67
N LEU A 184 20.11 10.91 2.38
CA LEU A 184 19.19 10.00 3.06
C LEU A 184 19.31 10.07 4.59
N ALA A 185 20.52 10.22 5.12
CA ALA A 185 20.78 10.30 6.54
C ALA A 185 20.08 11.51 7.23
N ARG A 186 19.85 12.60 6.50
CA ARG A 186 19.12 13.78 7.00
C ARG A 186 17.60 13.63 6.89
N LEU A 187 17.12 12.75 6.01
CA LEU A 187 15.70 12.54 5.77
C LEU A 187 15.10 11.47 6.69
N ARG A 188 15.93 10.57 7.24
CA ARG A 188 15.49 9.52 8.15
C ARG A 188 15.19 10.04 9.56
N GLY A 189 14.41 9.27 10.33
CA GLY A 189 14.14 9.51 11.74
C GLY A 189 13.21 10.70 12.03
N ARG A 190 12.47 11.18 11.03
CA ARG A 190 11.47 12.25 11.14
C ARG A 190 10.29 11.99 10.23
N VAL A 191 9.16 12.61 10.53
CA VAL A 191 7.99 12.63 9.65
C VAL A 191 8.13 13.79 8.67
N HIS A 192 7.94 13.49 7.40
CA HIS A 192 7.74 14.45 6.32
C HIS A 192 6.28 14.39 5.87
N HIS A 193 5.87 15.28 4.98
CA HIS A 193 4.53 15.31 4.44
C HIS A 193 4.59 15.38 2.91
N PHE A 194 3.72 14.60 2.26
CA PHE A 194 3.65 14.52 0.81
C PHE A 194 2.33 15.08 0.28
N GLY A 195 2.45 15.90 -0.78
CA GLY A 195 1.31 16.46 -1.51
C GLY A 195 0.49 17.46 -0.70
N GLU A 196 -0.55 18.00 -1.31
CA GLU A 196 -1.42 19.02 -0.69
C GLU A 196 -2.20 18.47 0.52
N ARG A 197 -2.52 17.19 0.51
CA ARG A 197 -3.20 16.52 1.63
C ARG A 197 -2.30 16.27 2.84
N GLY A 198 -1.00 16.57 2.71
CA GLY A 198 -0.05 16.39 3.81
C GLY A 198 0.09 14.94 4.28
N VAL A 199 0.06 13.95 3.38
CA VAL A 199 0.17 12.55 3.77
C VAL A 199 1.51 12.30 4.48
N PRO A 200 1.53 11.80 5.73
CA PRO A 200 2.74 11.49 6.45
C PRO A 200 3.67 10.57 5.66
N LEU A 201 4.94 10.91 5.61
CA LEU A 201 5.98 10.17 4.89
C LEU A 201 7.17 9.91 5.80
N VAL A 202 7.56 8.65 5.90
CA VAL A 202 8.75 8.19 6.62
C VAL A 202 9.74 7.60 5.63
N VAL A 203 11.02 7.84 5.86
CA VAL A 203 12.12 7.43 4.97
C VAL A 203 12.94 6.34 5.62
N THR A 204 13.33 5.30 4.85
CA THR A 204 14.27 4.27 5.28
C THR A 204 15.22 3.88 4.16
N TYR A 205 16.17 3.00 4.44
CA TYR A 205 17.11 2.46 3.45
C TYR A 205 16.43 1.57 2.42
N HIS A 206 16.97 1.60 1.19
CA HIS A 206 16.53 0.67 0.14
C HIS A 206 16.99 -0.77 0.47
N PRO A 207 16.13 -1.79 0.32
CA PRO A 207 16.50 -3.17 0.61
C PRO A 207 17.72 -3.66 -0.15
N ALA A 208 17.90 -3.27 -1.43
CA ALA A 208 19.08 -3.63 -2.21
C ALA A 208 20.39 -3.06 -1.61
N TYR A 209 20.33 -1.87 -1.00
CA TYR A 209 21.47 -1.31 -0.27
C TYR A 209 21.79 -2.15 0.98
N LEU A 210 20.76 -2.54 1.75
CA LEU A 210 20.91 -3.34 2.97
C LEU A 210 21.45 -4.76 2.72
N LEU A 211 21.26 -5.28 1.50
CA LEU A 211 21.90 -6.54 1.09
C LEU A 211 23.42 -6.40 0.90
N ARG A 212 23.88 -5.21 0.46
CA ARG A 212 25.32 -4.90 0.30
C ARG A 212 25.96 -4.36 1.59
N SER A 213 25.16 -3.74 2.46
CA SER A 213 25.61 -3.11 3.71
C SER A 213 24.78 -3.65 4.91
N PRO A 214 24.99 -4.92 5.32
CA PRO A 214 24.16 -5.55 6.35
C PRO A 214 24.19 -4.84 7.71
N ALA A 215 25.27 -4.14 8.05
CA ALA A 215 25.40 -3.36 9.29
C ALA A 215 24.32 -2.27 9.44
N ASP A 216 23.82 -1.73 8.31
CA ASP A 216 22.79 -0.69 8.31
C ASP A 216 21.36 -1.24 8.51
N LYS A 217 21.16 -2.57 8.56
CA LYS A 217 19.86 -3.17 8.85
C LYS A 217 19.29 -2.73 10.19
N ARG A 218 20.16 -2.51 11.20
CA ARG A 218 19.73 -1.96 12.50
C ARG A 218 19.09 -0.58 12.33
N LYS A 219 19.70 0.31 11.55
CA LYS A 219 19.16 1.65 11.28
C LYS A 219 17.80 1.57 10.55
N ALA A 220 17.69 0.67 9.57
CA ALA A 220 16.41 0.44 8.87
C ALA A 220 15.33 -0.09 9.83
N TRP A 221 15.70 -0.95 10.78
CA TRP A 221 14.79 -1.43 11.82
C TRP A 221 14.29 -0.29 12.73
N GLU A 222 15.16 0.64 13.09
CA GLU A 222 14.79 1.85 13.86
C GLU A 222 13.77 2.70 13.08
N ASP A 223 13.97 2.88 11.76
CA ASP A 223 13.03 3.60 10.90
C ASP A 223 11.66 2.90 10.83
N LEU A 224 11.64 1.58 10.70
CA LEU A 224 10.39 0.82 10.65
C LEU A 224 9.61 0.91 11.96
N LYS A 225 10.27 0.82 13.11
CA LYS A 225 9.64 1.04 14.40
C LYS A 225 9.08 2.46 14.53
N PHE A 226 9.82 3.45 14.06
CA PHE A 226 9.38 4.83 14.03
C PHE A 226 8.16 5.00 13.11
N ALA A 227 8.18 4.45 11.90
CA ALA A 227 7.02 4.49 10.99
C ALA A 227 5.78 3.85 11.64
N ARG A 228 5.96 2.73 12.35
CA ARG A 228 4.87 2.08 13.10
C ARG A 228 4.33 2.97 14.23
N SER A 229 5.18 3.66 14.98
CA SER A 229 4.73 4.58 16.03
C SER A 229 3.94 5.76 15.45
N VAL A 230 4.37 6.32 14.31
CA VAL A 230 3.64 7.35 13.58
C VAL A 230 2.24 6.87 13.18
N MET A 231 2.13 5.66 12.64
CA MET A 231 0.82 5.10 12.27
C MET A 231 -0.08 4.89 13.49
N THR A 232 0.47 4.45 14.62
CA THR A 232 -0.29 4.31 15.88
C THR A 232 -0.85 5.64 16.35
N SER A 233 -0.06 6.73 16.28
CA SER A 233 -0.52 8.09 16.62
C SER A 233 -1.66 8.55 15.69
N ILE A 234 -1.55 8.29 14.38
CA ILE A 234 -2.62 8.62 13.41
C ILE A 234 -3.95 7.91 13.75
N HIS A 235 -3.89 6.71 14.31
CA HIS A 235 -5.10 5.98 14.74
C HIS A 235 -5.63 6.49 16.08
N GLY A 236 -4.75 6.87 17.01
CA GLY A 236 -5.12 7.38 18.34
C GLY A 236 -5.82 8.75 18.32
N ASP A 237 -5.46 9.62 17.39
CA ASP A 237 -6.07 10.96 17.24
C ASP A 237 -7.51 10.92 16.69
N ARG A 238 -8.02 9.76 16.31
CA ARG A 238 -9.38 9.57 15.74
C ARG A 238 -10.35 8.86 16.70
N SER A 239 -9.91 8.59 17.94
CA SER A 239 -10.75 8.02 19.01
C SER A 239 -11.17 9.09 19.98
#